data_93301dffbf65b6736affbcb2841f2ffa
#
_entry.id   93301dffbf65b6736affbcb2841f2ffa
#
_cell.length_a   1.000
_cell.length_b   1.000
_cell.length_c   1.000
_cell.angle_alpha   90.00
_cell.angle_beta   90.00
_cell.angle_gamma   90.00
#
_symmetry.space_group_name_H-M   'P 1'
#
loop_
_entity.id
_entity.type
_entity.pdbx_description
1 polymer ?
#
loop_
_entity_poly.entity_id
_entity_poly.type
_entity_poly.pdbx_seq_one_letter_code
_entity_poly.pdbx_strand_id
1 'polypeptide(L)'
;MLFSSSEVMIPTRDGVRLYTQLYVPARAAERLPILLLRTPYGTGQLDATGLAASLPELAADGYIIVLQDIRGRFKSEGEFVMLRQPRDPKDKKAIDESTDTYDTIEWLLKNVPNHNGRVGMAGTSYGAWLTVMGMLDPHPALRAAVPQASPADMWIGDDFHHNGAFRLSYGFEYAYMMESSKEISDVSSVIDRFDSYEWYLALGSLSNVNAKYFHGRLPTWNDFVNHPDYDAFWKRQGFAPWLNRVTVPTLNVAGWWDQEDFYGPLKIYELLERHDSTNKNFLVVGPWNHGGWSRGEGQKLGRIDFGSATAAYYRKDVLARFLAYHLKGKGNPDFPEALTFRTGANEWVRHDTWPPKRNIVARRLYLHAGRKLSFEPPRTITQVTFDSYVSDPANPVPYRPRPIDVRSGWTTWLVEDQRFVDHRPDVLSWASEPLKDDVVVSGKIVANLFAATTGTDSDWIVKLIDVYPENYQPDPKMGGYQLMIAGDVARGRYRKSFEKPEAVVPDSVTHYQIGFPANDHVFLKGHRIMVQVQSTWFPVIDRNPQRFVPNIFLAKDSDFQRATQRVFRSGRRASYIALPVVATAQ
;
A
#
# COMPACT_ATOMS: atom_id res chain seq x y z
N MET A 1 -17.99 17.41 -22.58
CA MET A 1 -19.23 17.95 -21.96
C MET A 1 -18.87 19.26 -21.27
N LEU A 2 -19.67 20.33 -21.41
CA LEU A 2 -19.45 21.58 -20.68
C LEU A 2 -20.09 21.46 -19.30
N PHE A 3 -19.36 21.85 -18.26
CA PHE A 3 -19.86 21.94 -16.89
C PHE A 3 -20.07 23.41 -16.49
N SER A 4 -21.11 23.69 -15.74
CA SER A 4 -21.18 24.88 -14.90
C SER A 4 -20.56 24.54 -13.54
N SER A 5 -19.72 25.43 -13.02
CA SER A 5 -19.08 25.26 -11.71
C SER A 5 -19.60 26.28 -10.71
N SER A 6 -19.69 25.87 -9.45
CA SER A 6 -20.01 26.75 -8.34
C SER A 6 -19.30 26.28 -7.07
N GLU A 7 -19.09 27.22 -6.15
CA GLU A 7 -18.45 26.96 -4.84
C GLU A 7 -19.47 27.18 -3.74
N VAL A 8 -19.48 26.29 -2.75
CA VAL A 8 -20.40 26.38 -1.59
C VAL A 8 -19.67 25.95 -0.31
N MET A 9 -20.13 26.48 0.80
CA MET A 9 -19.71 26.05 2.15
C MET A 9 -20.83 25.20 2.75
N ILE A 10 -20.65 23.86 2.75
CA ILE A 10 -21.65 22.92 3.26
C ILE A 10 -21.56 22.83 4.78
N PRO A 11 -22.61 23.15 5.55
CA PRO A 11 -22.62 23.02 7.00
C PRO A 11 -22.77 21.56 7.40
N THR A 12 -21.96 21.13 8.36
CA THR A 12 -22.08 19.84 9.06
C THR A 12 -22.91 20.00 10.36
N ARG A 13 -23.29 18.89 10.98
CA ARG A 13 -24.16 18.85 12.19
C ARG A 13 -23.61 19.61 13.39
N ASP A 14 -22.31 19.81 13.48
CA ASP A 14 -21.64 20.58 14.54
C ASP A 14 -21.39 22.04 14.16
N GLY A 15 -21.87 22.47 12.98
CA GLY A 15 -21.79 23.83 12.49
C GLY A 15 -20.52 24.18 11.73
N VAL A 16 -19.54 23.29 11.64
CA VAL A 16 -18.35 23.45 10.80
C VAL A 16 -18.77 23.40 9.32
N ARG A 17 -18.20 24.29 8.50
CA ARG A 17 -18.54 24.38 7.07
C ARG A 17 -17.40 23.84 6.21
N LEU A 18 -17.74 22.96 5.28
CA LEU A 18 -16.80 22.30 4.37
C LEU A 18 -16.86 22.94 2.99
N TYR A 19 -15.70 23.40 2.52
CA TYR A 19 -15.59 23.97 1.17
C TYR A 19 -15.80 22.89 0.12
N THR A 20 -16.70 23.17 -0.82
CA THR A 20 -17.14 22.20 -1.80
C THR A 20 -17.29 22.86 -3.17
N GLN A 21 -16.75 22.23 -4.19
CA GLN A 21 -16.91 22.62 -5.59
C GLN A 21 -17.91 21.69 -6.26
N LEU A 22 -18.89 22.27 -6.93
CA LEU A 22 -19.94 21.57 -7.67
C LEU A 22 -19.71 21.76 -9.18
N TYR A 23 -19.69 20.67 -9.93
CA TYR A 23 -19.61 20.68 -11.39
C TYR A 23 -20.83 19.97 -11.96
N VAL A 24 -21.74 20.77 -12.52
CA VAL A 24 -23.01 20.29 -13.08
C VAL A 24 -22.93 20.34 -14.58
N PRO A 25 -23.20 19.24 -15.32
CA PRO A 25 -23.26 19.26 -16.79
C PRO A 25 -24.27 20.30 -17.28
N ALA A 26 -23.83 21.22 -18.14
CA ALA A 26 -24.64 22.34 -18.65
C ALA A 26 -25.88 21.89 -19.46
N ARG A 27 -25.81 20.68 -20.02
CA ARG A 27 -26.92 20.06 -20.76
C ARG A 27 -27.03 18.59 -20.36
N ALA A 28 -28.10 18.24 -19.66
CA ALA A 28 -28.43 16.86 -19.32
C ALA A 28 -29.87 16.58 -19.81
N ALA A 29 -30.03 15.49 -20.55
CA ALA A 29 -31.34 15.02 -21.00
C ALA A 29 -32.12 14.28 -19.90
N GLU A 30 -31.44 13.86 -18.84
CA GLU A 30 -31.99 13.08 -17.71
C GLU A 30 -31.44 13.60 -16.39
N ARG A 31 -32.05 13.17 -15.28
CA ARG A 31 -31.51 13.42 -13.92
C ARG A 31 -30.24 12.61 -13.74
N LEU A 32 -29.19 13.24 -13.21
CA LEU A 32 -27.86 12.66 -13.09
C LEU A 32 -27.55 12.18 -11.67
N PRO A 33 -26.77 11.13 -11.49
CA PRO A 33 -26.21 10.77 -10.18
C PRO A 33 -25.12 11.75 -9.77
N ILE A 34 -24.91 11.85 -8.46
CA ILE A 34 -23.83 12.63 -7.87
C ILE A 34 -22.63 11.71 -7.67
N LEU A 35 -21.43 12.17 -8.01
CA LEU A 35 -20.16 11.53 -7.70
C LEU A 35 -19.39 12.45 -6.75
N LEU A 36 -19.24 12.03 -5.49
CA LEU A 36 -18.57 12.76 -4.42
C LEU A 36 -17.11 12.26 -4.24
N LEU A 37 -16.17 13.20 -4.34
CA LEU A 37 -14.75 12.98 -4.07
C LEU A 37 -14.32 13.93 -2.95
N ARG A 38 -13.86 13.39 -1.83
CA ARG A 38 -13.35 14.14 -0.68
C ARG A 38 -11.84 14.01 -0.58
N THR A 39 -11.14 15.07 -0.18
CA THR A 39 -9.68 15.11 -0.20
C THR A 39 -9.09 15.99 0.90
N PRO A 40 -7.93 15.61 1.49
CA PRO A 40 -7.14 16.49 2.36
C PRO A 40 -6.14 17.35 1.57
N TYR A 41 -6.01 17.13 0.25
CA TYR A 41 -4.94 17.69 -0.57
C TYR A 41 -5.34 18.98 -1.29
N GLY A 42 -6.56 19.47 -1.04
CA GLY A 42 -7.15 20.61 -1.74
C GLY A 42 -7.87 20.19 -3.03
N THR A 43 -9.06 20.73 -3.21
CA THR A 43 -9.84 20.51 -4.44
C THR A 43 -9.23 21.20 -5.65
N GLY A 44 -8.24 22.07 -5.43
CA GLY A 44 -7.62 22.87 -6.46
C GLY A 44 -8.58 23.92 -7.05
N GLN A 45 -8.12 24.59 -8.10
CA GLN A 45 -8.95 25.45 -8.94
C GLN A 45 -9.05 24.81 -10.33
N LEU A 46 -9.66 23.64 -10.41
CA LEU A 46 -9.94 23.03 -11.70
C LEU A 46 -11.10 23.78 -12.33
N ASP A 47 -10.88 24.33 -13.51
CA ASP A 47 -12.00 24.73 -14.33
C ASP A 47 -12.71 23.49 -14.91
N ALA A 48 -13.82 23.70 -15.58
CA ALA A 48 -14.60 22.62 -16.19
C ALA A 48 -13.78 21.78 -17.19
N THR A 49 -12.81 22.39 -17.86
CA THR A 49 -11.94 21.72 -18.84
C THR A 49 -10.90 20.85 -18.13
N GLY A 50 -10.26 21.36 -17.08
CA GLY A 50 -9.30 20.62 -16.26
C GLY A 50 -9.95 19.43 -15.57
N LEU A 51 -11.18 19.58 -15.05
CA LEU A 51 -11.94 18.47 -14.49
C LEU A 51 -12.23 17.38 -15.53
N ALA A 52 -12.75 17.78 -16.70
CA ALA A 52 -13.04 16.84 -17.78
C ALA A 52 -11.78 16.12 -18.28
N ALA A 53 -10.63 16.78 -18.26
CA ALA A 53 -9.34 16.15 -18.60
C ALA A 53 -8.83 15.20 -17.52
N SER A 54 -9.15 15.46 -16.25
CA SER A 54 -8.73 14.59 -15.12
C SER A 54 -9.60 13.34 -14.96
N LEU A 55 -10.87 13.39 -15.38
CA LEU A 55 -11.85 12.29 -15.28
C LEU A 55 -12.58 12.07 -16.61
N PRO A 56 -11.87 11.81 -17.72
CA PRO A 56 -12.45 11.89 -19.07
C PRO A 56 -13.61 10.92 -19.30
N GLU A 57 -13.50 9.69 -18.80
CA GLU A 57 -14.53 8.66 -18.96
C GLU A 57 -15.81 9.04 -18.17
N LEU A 58 -15.65 9.51 -16.94
CA LEU A 58 -16.77 9.89 -16.08
C LEU A 58 -17.42 11.21 -16.52
N ALA A 59 -16.61 12.17 -16.98
CA ALA A 59 -17.11 13.42 -17.53
C ALA A 59 -17.94 13.18 -18.79
N ALA A 60 -17.50 12.26 -19.67
CA ALA A 60 -18.23 11.89 -20.88
C ALA A 60 -19.53 11.13 -20.57
N ASP A 61 -19.53 10.30 -19.53
CA ASP A 61 -20.70 9.49 -19.13
C ASP A 61 -21.80 10.32 -18.43
N GLY A 62 -21.47 11.48 -17.85
CA GLY A 62 -22.42 12.44 -17.26
C GLY A 62 -22.74 12.14 -15.80
N TYR A 63 -22.08 12.88 -14.89
CA TYR A 63 -22.30 12.92 -13.44
C TYR A 63 -22.32 14.37 -12.97
N ILE A 64 -23.03 14.66 -11.88
CA ILE A 64 -22.77 15.85 -11.08
C ILE A 64 -21.53 15.52 -10.24
N ILE A 65 -20.40 16.16 -10.52
CA ILE A 65 -19.13 15.88 -9.82
C ILE A 65 -18.98 16.88 -8.68
N VAL A 66 -18.69 16.37 -7.50
CA VAL A 66 -18.54 17.14 -6.26
C VAL A 66 -17.15 16.88 -5.70
N LEU A 67 -16.35 17.94 -5.58
CA LEU A 67 -15.05 17.92 -4.95
C LEU A 67 -15.12 18.65 -3.60
N GLN A 68 -14.66 18.05 -2.52
CA GLN A 68 -14.76 18.64 -1.18
C GLN A 68 -13.44 18.55 -0.43
N ASP A 69 -12.97 19.70 0.08
CA ASP A 69 -11.90 19.76 1.07
C ASP A 69 -12.41 19.22 2.41
N ILE A 70 -11.68 18.30 3.04
CA ILE A 70 -12.08 17.80 4.34
C ILE A 70 -11.86 18.84 5.45
N ARG A 71 -12.46 18.58 6.58
CA ARG A 71 -12.39 19.37 7.81
C ARG A 71 -10.95 19.78 8.15
N GLY A 72 -10.72 21.09 8.38
CA GLY A 72 -9.44 21.64 8.77
C GLY A 72 -8.39 21.77 7.67
N ARG A 73 -8.75 21.44 6.42
CA ARG A 73 -7.81 21.55 5.28
C ARG A 73 -8.27 22.64 4.31
N PHE A 74 -7.30 23.34 3.71
CA PHE A 74 -7.50 24.38 2.71
C PHE A 74 -8.58 25.39 3.10
N LYS A 75 -9.67 25.47 2.32
CA LYS A 75 -10.77 26.42 2.54
C LYS A 75 -11.83 25.92 3.52
N SER A 76 -11.80 24.66 3.94
CA SER A 76 -12.72 24.11 4.93
C SER A 76 -12.39 24.60 6.33
N GLU A 77 -13.45 24.76 7.15
CA GLU A 77 -13.33 25.12 8.55
C GLU A 77 -13.01 23.92 9.44
N GLY A 78 -12.85 24.15 10.73
CA GLY A 78 -12.59 23.11 11.74
C GLY A 78 -11.13 22.76 11.89
N GLU A 79 -10.86 21.64 12.56
CA GLU A 79 -9.52 21.15 12.87
C GLU A 79 -9.20 19.87 12.10
N PHE A 80 -8.04 19.83 11.46
CA PHE A 80 -7.54 18.64 10.82
C PHE A 80 -6.99 17.66 11.85
N VAL A 81 -7.38 16.40 11.72
CA VAL A 81 -6.79 15.27 12.43
C VAL A 81 -6.46 14.20 11.41
N MET A 82 -5.18 13.84 11.31
CA MET A 82 -4.69 12.82 10.38
C MET A 82 -5.44 11.50 10.58
N LEU A 83 -6.11 11.00 9.53
CA LEU A 83 -6.85 9.73 9.57
C LEU A 83 -7.68 9.59 10.85
N ARG A 84 -8.51 10.59 11.11
CA ARG A 84 -9.36 10.68 12.31
C ARG A 84 -10.05 9.34 12.58
N GLN A 85 -9.85 8.81 13.79
CA GLN A 85 -10.44 7.52 14.19
C GLN A 85 -11.96 7.51 13.98
N PRO A 86 -12.54 6.38 13.50
CA PRO A 86 -13.98 6.24 13.45
C PRO A 86 -14.62 6.46 14.83
N ARG A 87 -15.72 7.18 14.84
CA ARG A 87 -16.46 7.48 16.09
C ARG A 87 -17.06 6.23 16.72
N ASP A 88 -17.24 6.23 18.04
CA ASP A 88 -18.08 5.23 18.68
C ASP A 88 -19.54 5.47 18.24
N PRO A 89 -20.22 4.52 17.58
CA PRO A 89 -21.62 4.66 17.17
C PRO A 89 -22.60 4.95 18.33
N LYS A 90 -22.22 4.64 19.56
CA LYS A 90 -23.00 4.93 20.76
C LYS A 90 -22.92 6.40 21.17
N ASP A 91 -21.85 7.10 20.82
CA ASP A 91 -21.72 8.53 21.05
C ASP A 91 -22.33 9.31 19.88
N LYS A 92 -23.59 9.73 20.07
CA LYS A 92 -24.34 10.49 19.06
C LYS A 92 -23.81 11.91 18.81
N LYS A 93 -22.95 12.41 19.70
CA LYS A 93 -22.32 13.75 19.56
C LYS A 93 -20.96 13.69 18.90
N ALA A 94 -20.32 12.52 18.88
CA ALA A 94 -19.04 12.35 18.25
C ALA A 94 -19.14 12.56 16.74
N ILE A 95 -18.12 13.23 16.20
CA ILE A 95 -17.98 13.53 14.78
C ILE A 95 -16.77 12.81 14.22
N ASP A 96 -16.87 12.41 12.98
CA ASP A 96 -15.77 11.85 12.19
C ASP A 96 -16.03 12.08 10.70
N GLU A 97 -15.20 11.53 9.84
CA GLU A 97 -15.35 11.68 8.40
C GLU A 97 -16.60 10.97 7.84
N SER A 98 -17.17 9.99 8.57
CA SER A 98 -18.43 9.37 8.17
C SER A 98 -19.61 10.32 8.38
N THR A 99 -19.61 11.05 9.48
CA THR A 99 -20.66 12.05 9.77
C THR A 99 -20.60 13.24 8.83
N ASP A 100 -19.39 13.72 8.50
CA ASP A 100 -19.21 14.80 7.53
C ASP A 100 -19.67 14.39 6.14
N THR A 101 -19.41 13.13 5.75
CA THR A 101 -19.90 12.55 4.49
C THR A 101 -21.42 12.47 4.47
N TYR A 102 -22.03 12.00 5.56
CA TYR A 102 -23.49 11.89 5.67
C TYR A 102 -24.15 13.26 5.50
N ASP A 103 -23.69 14.27 6.26
CA ASP A 103 -24.22 15.62 6.24
C ASP A 103 -24.02 16.29 4.86
N THR A 104 -22.88 16.04 4.22
CA THR A 104 -22.62 16.50 2.86
C THR A 104 -23.61 15.92 1.86
N ILE A 105 -23.87 14.61 1.90
CA ILE A 105 -24.82 13.96 0.99
C ILE A 105 -26.24 14.49 1.23
N GLU A 106 -26.67 14.61 2.49
CA GLU A 106 -27.99 15.16 2.85
C GLU A 106 -28.17 16.58 2.27
N TRP A 107 -27.14 17.44 2.43
CA TRP A 107 -27.16 18.80 1.90
C TRP A 107 -27.23 18.82 0.36
N LEU A 108 -26.43 17.99 -0.31
CA LEU A 108 -26.39 17.91 -1.77
C LEU A 108 -27.75 17.51 -2.35
N LEU A 109 -28.40 16.50 -1.77
CA LEU A 109 -29.72 16.06 -2.22
C LEU A 109 -30.81 17.11 -2.02
N LYS A 110 -30.65 17.97 -1.03
CA LYS A 110 -31.63 19.04 -0.74
C LYS A 110 -31.43 20.28 -1.63
N ASN A 111 -30.18 20.59 -2.01
CA ASN A 111 -29.82 21.89 -2.58
C ASN A 111 -29.36 21.84 -4.04
N VAL A 112 -28.90 20.69 -4.53
CA VAL A 112 -28.45 20.56 -5.94
C VAL A 112 -29.61 20.07 -6.80
N PRO A 113 -30.04 20.82 -7.84
CA PRO A 113 -31.16 20.40 -8.69
C PRO A 113 -30.75 19.29 -9.67
N ASN A 114 -31.76 18.66 -10.27
CA ASN A 114 -31.62 17.69 -11.38
C ASN A 114 -30.80 16.42 -11.05
N HIS A 115 -30.57 16.08 -9.79
CA HIS A 115 -30.01 14.78 -9.42
C HIS A 115 -31.08 13.68 -9.44
N ASN A 116 -30.61 12.41 -9.62
CA ASN A 116 -31.49 11.23 -9.63
C ASN A 116 -31.67 10.58 -8.24
N GLY A 117 -31.17 11.19 -7.17
CA GLY A 117 -31.23 10.68 -5.78
C GLY A 117 -30.18 9.61 -5.44
N ARG A 118 -29.25 9.30 -6.34
CA ARG A 118 -28.19 8.33 -6.09
C ARG A 118 -26.83 9.03 -6.02
N VAL A 119 -26.01 8.61 -5.05
CA VAL A 119 -24.66 9.13 -4.84
C VAL A 119 -23.67 7.98 -4.92
N GLY A 120 -22.56 8.21 -5.62
CA GLY A 120 -21.38 7.38 -5.58
C GLY A 120 -20.25 8.12 -4.87
N MET A 121 -19.36 7.40 -4.24
CA MET A 121 -18.10 7.93 -3.73
C MET A 121 -16.92 7.23 -4.38
N ALA A 122 -15.90 7.98 -4.69
CA ALA A 122 -14.62 7.45 -5.17
C ALA A 122 -13.47 8.29 -4.59
N GLY A 123 -12.30 7.69 -4.48
CA GLY A 123 -11.10 8.38 -4.05
C GLY A 123 -9.88 7.49 -4.15
N THR A 124 -8.70 8.10 -4.15
CA THR A 124 -7.42 7.40 -4.14
C THR A 124 -6.68 7.74 -2.85
N SER A 125 -5.96 6.75 -2.25
CA SER A 125 -5.14 7.00 -1.07
C SER A 125 -5.97 7.49 0.12
N TYR A 126 -5.63 8.60 0.72
CA TYR A 126 -6.45 9.23 1.76
C TYR A 126 -7.91 9.47 1.29
N GLY A 127 -8.13 9.86 0.02
CA GLY A 127 -9.47 9.98 -0.55
C GLY A 127 -10.24 8.65 -0.59
N ALA A 128 -9.54 7.55 -0.76
CA ALA A 128 -10.11 6.21 -0.65
C ALA A 128 -10.46 5.84 0.80
N TRP A 129 -9.59 6.19 1.75
CA TRP A 129 -9.87 6.04 3.17
C TRP A 129 -11.14 6.82 3.56
N LEU A 130 -11.29 8.06 3.06
CA LEU A 130 -12.52 8.85 3.22
C LEU A 130 -13.75 8.17 2.62
N THR A 131 -13.56 7.46 1.49
CA THR A 131 -14.63 6.66 0.86
C THR A 131 -15.03 5.51 1.77
N VAL A 132 -14.07 4.78 2.37
CA VAL A 132 -14.35 3.72 3.34
C VAL A 132 -15.02 4.29 4.59
N MET A 133 -14.58 5.43 5.11
CA MET A 133 -15.25 6.11 6.23
C MET A 133 -16.73 6.39 5.92
N GLY A 134 -17.03 6.86 4.70
CA GLY A 134 -18.42 7.09 4.25
C GLY A 134 -19.28 5.81 4.18
N MET A 135 -18.65 4.63 4.12
CA MET A 135 -19.35 3.33 4.11
C MET A 135 -19.67 2.81 5.52
N LEU A 136 -19.05 3.33 6.59
CA LEU A 136 -19.23 2.82 7.95
C LEU A 136 -20.64 3.12 8.50
N ASP A 137 -21.15 4.32 8.24
CA ASP A 137 -22.50 4.76 8.57
C ASP A 137 -23.11 5.46 7.34
N PRO A 138 -23.42 4.70 6.27
CA PRO A 138 -23.70 5.28 4.97
C PRO A 138 -25.06 5.99 4.93
N HIS A 139 -25.08 7.14 4.27
CA HIS A 139 -26.33 7.77 3.87
C HIS A 139 -27.13 6.84 2.95
N PRO A 140 -28.49 6.74 3.08
CA PRO A 140 -29.30 5.84 2.24
C PRO A 140 -29.17 6.06 0.72
N ALA A 141 -28.77 7.26 0.29
CA ALA A 141 -28.53 7.58 -1.11
C ALA A 141 -27.15 7.10 -1.62
N LEU A 142 -26.23 6.69 -0.75
CA LEU A 142 -24.93 6.14 -1.18
C LEU A 142 -25.13 4.74 -1.78
N ARG A 143 -24.91 4.61 -3.08
CA ARG A 143 -25.24 3.42 -3.87
C ARG A 143 -24.03 2.75 -4.52
N ALA A 144 -22.86 3.37 -4.47
CA ALA A 144 -21.62 2.80 -4.94
C ALA A 144 -20.43 3.43 -4.21
N ALA A 145 -19.41 2.63 -3.90
CA ALA A 145 -18.16 3.08 -3.32
C ALA A 145 -16.97 2.48 -4.09
N VAL A 146 -15.99 3.31 -4.42
CA VAL A 146 -14.77 2.88 -5.13
C VAL A 146 -13.54 3.38 -4.37
N PRO A 147 -13.16 2.71 -3.26
CA PRO A 147 -11.91 3.00 -2.58
C PRO A 147 -10.72 2.43 -3.38
N GLN A 148 -9.83 3.31 -3.84
CA GLN A 148 -8.68 2.97 -4.68
C GLN A 148 -7.40 3.21 -3.88
N ALA A 149 -6.64 2.16 -3.57
CA ALA A 149 -5.49 2.20 -2.66
C ALA A 149 -5.86 2.85 -1.32
N SER A 150 -6.87 2.33 -0.65
CA SER A 150 -7.22 2.81 0.70
C SER A 150 -6.35 2.16 1.74
N PRO A 151 -5.67 2.90 2.63
CA PRO A 151 -5.09 2.29 3.81
C PRO A 151 -6.19 1.65 4.67
N ALA A 152 -5.83 0.56 5.36
CA ALA A 152 -6.71 -0.15 6.30
C ALA A 152 -6.12 -0.20 7.71
N ASP A 153 -4.80 -0.21 7.82
CA ASP A 153 -4.08 -0.30 9.10
C ASP A 153 -2.68 0.28 8.96
N MET A 154 -2.48 1.47 9.51
CA MET A 154 -1.24 2.25 9.39
C MET A 154 -0.04 1.67 10.15
N TRP A 155 -0.27 0.65 10.99
CA TRP A 155 0.79 0.01 11.75
C TRP A 155 1.17 -1.38 11.23
N ILE A 156 0.22 -2.08 10.61
CA ILE A 156 0.47 -3.45 10.13
C ILE A 156 1.13 -3.47 8.75
N GLY A 157 0.66 -2.66 7.79
CA GLY A 157 1.13 -2.84 6.42
C GLY A 157 0.83 -1.70 5.45
N ASP A 158 0.34 -0.57 5.95
CA ASP A 158 0.12 0.62 5.13
C ASP A 158 1.17 1.70 5.45
N ASP A 159 0.90 2.95 5.19
CA ASP A 159 1.80 4.08 5.07
C ASP A 159 2.90 4.23 6.14
N PHE A 160 2.60 3.96 7.42
CA PHE A 160 3.52 4.36 8.50
C PHE A 160 4.37 3.23 9.06
N HIS A 161 3.88 1.99 9.03
CA HIS A 161 4.65 0.84 9.49
C HIS A 161 4.34 -0.40 8.65
N HIS A 162 5.32 -1.28 8.51
CA HIS A 162 5.14 -2.64 8.02
C HIS A 162 5.61 -3.63 9.09
N ASN A 163 4.69 -4.44 9.62
CA ASN A 163 4.97 -5.41 10.68
C ASN A 163 5.79 -4.82 11.84
N GLY A 164 5.48 -3.57 12.22
CA GLY A 164 6.13 -2.81 13.27
C GLY A 164 7.45 -2.12 12.91
N ALA A 165 7.97 -2.30 11.72
CA ALA A 165 9.08 -1.51 11.21
C ALA A 165 8.56 -0.16 10.70
N PHE A 166 9.10 0.93 11.21
CA PHE A 166 8.64 2.27 10.88
C PHE A 166 9.10 2.70 9.49
N ARG A 167 8.20 3.24 8.69
CA ARG A 167 8.50 3.81 7.36
C ARG A 167 9.00 5.25 7.53
N LEU A 168 10.32 5.37 7.75
CA LEU A 168 10.94 6.63 8.17
C LEU A 168 10.73 7.78 7.18
N SER A 169 11.14 7.61 5.92
CA SER A 169 11.05 8.71 4.96
C SER A 169 9.60 9.11 4.73
N TYR A 170 8.72 8.13 4.57
CA TYR A 170 7.30 8.41 4.36
C TYR A 170 6.65 9.07 5.58
N GLY A 171 6.82 8.51 6.78
CA GLY A 171 6.23 9.05 8.00
C GLY A 171 6.73 10.47 8.33
N PHE A 172 8.02 10.75 8.09
CA PHE A 172 8.58 12.09 8.28
C PHE A 172 8.03 13.08 7.24
N GLU A 173 8.13 12.73 5.97
CA GLU A 173 7.78 13.61 4.86
C GLU A 173 6.27 13.89 4.83
N TYR A 174 5.46 12.85 5.06
CA TYR A 174 4.00 12.96 5.04
C TYR A 174 3.45 13.75 6.24
N ALA A 175 3.96 13.51 7.46
CA ALA A 175 3.57 14.29 8.62
C ALA A 175 3.90 15.79 8.42
N TYR A 176 5.09 16.10 7.90
CA TYR A 176 5.46 17.47 7.58
C TYR A 176 4.56 18.07 6.50
N MET A 177 4.35 17.36 5.40
CA MET A 177 3.53 17.80 4.28
C MET A 177 2.11 18.14 4.70
N MET A 178 1.53 17.37 5.61
CA MET A 178 0.12 17.48 5.97
C MET A 178 -0.14 18.39 7.18
N GLU A 179 0.80 18.52 8.11
CA GLU A 179 0.53 19.17 9.41
C GLU A 179 1.35 20.44 9.67
N SER A 180 2.37 20.73 8.87
CA SER A 180 3.14 21.97 9.06
C SER A 180 2.38 23.23 8.63
N SER A 181 1.34 23.10 7.81
CA SER A 181 0.39 24.15 7.47
C SER A 181 -1.01 23.59 7.16
N LYS A 182 -1.98 24.49 7.00
CA LYS A 182 -3.34 24.11 6.56
C LYS A 182 -3.39 23.62 5.11
N GLU A 183 -2.38 23.96 4.30
CA GLU A 183 -2.18 23.54 2.93
C GLU A 183 -1.03 22.55 2.81
N ILE A 184 -0.76 22.04 1.61
CA ILE A 184 0.37 21.15 1.37
C ILE A 184 1.69 21.90 1.53
N SER A 185 2.58 21.37 2.36
CA SER A 185 3.91 21.91 2.57
C SER A 185 4.97 21.13 1.83
N ASP A 186 5.92 21.81 1.21
CA ASP A 186 7.04 21.18 0.51
C ASP A 186 8.12 20.74 1.50
N VAL A 187 8.29 19.44 1.67
CA VAL A 187 9.32 18.87 2.56
C VAL A 187 10.75 19.17 2.09
N SER A 188 10.95 19.54 0.84
CA SER A 188 12.28 19.95 0.34
C SER A 188 12.81 21.23 1.01
N SER A 189 11.95 21.97 1.72
CA SER A 189 12.36 23.09 2.57
C SER A 189 13.11 22.63 3.84
N VAL A 190 12.99 21.36 4.20
CA VAL A 190 13.63 20.74 5.37
C VAL A 190 14.77 19.81 4.95
N ILE A 191 14.56 19.02 3.91
CA ILE A 191 15.57 18.09 3.37
C ILE A 191 16.48 18.88 2.43
N ASP A 192 17.57 19.41 2.96
CA ASP A 192 18.50 20.31 2.27
C ASP A 192 19.60 19.62 1.45
N ARG A 193 19.52 18.28 1.30
CA ARG A 193 20.47 17.49 0.51
C ARG A 193 19.76 16.79 -0.66
N PHE A 194 20.43 16.79 -1.81
CA PHE A 194 19.90 16.09 -3.00
C PHE A 194 19.73 14.59 -2.76
N ASP A 195 20.75 13.94 -2.14
CA ASP A 195 20.64 12.54 -1.73
C ASP A 195 20.01 12.46 -0.33
N SER A 196 18.73 12.13 -0.28
CA SER A 196 18.00 12.01 0.99
C SER A 196 18.51 10.87 1.87
N TYR A 197 19.15 9.84 1.29
CA TYR A 197 19.84 8.81 2.07
C TYR A 197 20.88 9.43 3.02
N GLU A 198 21.71 10.33 2.51
CA GLU A 198 22.71 11.03 3.33
C GLU A 198 22.07 11.97 4.35
N TRP A 199 20.96 12.60 3.99
CA TRP A 199 20.23 13.46 4.91
C TRP A 199 19.67 12.67 6.10
N TYR A 200 18.95 11.56 5.82
CA TYR A 200 18.40 10.70 6.86
C TYR A 200 19.49 9.99 7.68
N LEU A 201 20.63 9.67 7.07
CA LEU A 201 21.76 9.09 7.79
C LEU A 201 22.36 10.12 8.78
N ALA A 202 22.49 11.38 8.37
CA ALA A 202 22.96 12.48 9.21
C ALA A 202 21.94 12.92 10.27
N LEU A 203 20.65 12.65 10.06
CA LEU A 203 19.61 12.85 11.08
C LEU A 203 19.95 12.03 12.35
N GLY A 204 20.50 10.83 12.19
CA GLY A 204 20.83 9.94 13.29
C GLY A 204 19.63 9.16 13.82
N SER A 205 19.44 9.13 15.13
CA SER A 205 18.30 8.47 15.79
C SER A 205 17.00 9.25 15.59
N LEU A 206 15.84 8.56 15.65
CA LEU A 206 14.53 9.18 15.47
C LEU A 206 14.21 10.23 16.53
N SER A 207 14.81 10.16 17.72
CA SER A 207 14.68 11.18 18.77
C SER A 207 15.15 12.58 18.31
N ASN A 208 16.02 12.64 17.31
CA ASN A 208 16.51 13.90 16.74
C ASN A 208 15.44 14.65 15.92
N VAL A 209 14.38 13.98 15.47
CA VAL A 209 13.32 14.63 14.67
C VAL A 209 12.63 15.74 15.47
N ASN A 210 12.11 15.44 16.65
CA ASN A 210 11.52 16.47 17.50
C ASN A 210 12.57 17.43 18.06
N ALA A 211 13.78 16.96 18.37
CA ALA A 211 14.83 17.81 18.91
C ALA A 211 15.31 18.89 17.92
N LYS A 212 15.38 18.58 16.62
CA LYS A 212 16.00 19.44 15.60
C LYS A 212 15.03 20.05 14.61
N TYR A 213 13.89 19.40 14.32
CA TYR A 213 13.02 19.76 13.20
C TYR A 213 11.58 20.07 13.62
N PHE A 214 10.87 19.12 14.23
CA PHE A 214 9.43 19.28 14.47
C PHE A 214 9.09 19.93 15.80
N HIS A 215 9.97 19.85 16.79
CA HIS A 215 9.83 20.52 18.10
C HIS A 215 8.49 20.19 18.80
N GLY A 216 7.97 18.98 18.62
CA GLY A 216 6.70 18.55 19.19
C GLY A 216 5.45 19.18 18.57
N ARG A 217 5.57 19.90 17.44
CA ARG A 217 4.46 20.65 16.83
C ARG A 217 3.59 19.83 15.89
N LEU A 218 4.06 18.67 15.39
CA LEU A 218 3.32 17.83 14.47
C LEU A 218 2.63 16.70 15.25
N PRO A 219 1.29 16.71 15.34
CA PRO A 219 0.53 15.71 16.08
C PRO A 219 0.81 14.27 15.66
N THR A 220 0.81 13.97 14.35
CA THR A 220 1.09 12.62 13.84
C THR A 220 2.47 12.11 14.24
N TRP A 221 3.51 12.97 14.22
CA TRP A 221 4.82 12.55 14.69
C TRP A 221 4.83 12.25 16.21
N ASN A 222 4.09 13.04 16.97
CA ASN A 222 3.96 12.81 18.42
C ASN A 222 3.18 11.52 18.69
N ASP A 223 2.19 11.16 17.85
CA ASP A 223 1.48 9.89 17.95
C ASP A 223 2.42 8.70 17.70
N PHE A 224 3.34 8.77 16.73
CA PHE A 224 4.38 7.75 16.53
C PHE A 224 5.25 7.58 17.78
N VAL A 225 5.67 8.68 18.41
CA VAL A 225 6.49 8.64 19.63
C VAL A 225 5.72 8.07 20.82
N ASN A 226 4.44 8.40 20.95
CA ASN A 226 3.61 8.00 22.08
C ASN A 226 3.04 6.59 21.94
N HIS A 227 2.90 6.09 20.70
CA HIS A 227 2.30 4.81 20.35
C HIS A 227 3.25 3.95 19.49
N PRO A 228 4.47 3.58 20.01
CA PRO A 228 5.47 2.86 19.22
C PRO A 228 5.07 1.41 18.92
N ASP A 229 4.14 0.85 19.69
CA ASP A 229 3.65 -0.53 19.59
C ASP A 229 2.19 -0.54 19.10
N TYR A 230 1.70 -1.71 18.66
CA TYR A 230 0.33 -1.88 18.18
C TYR A 230 -0.68 -1.86 19.33
N ASP A 231 -0.90 -0.70 19.89
CA ASP A 231 -1.79 -0.48 21.03
C ASP A 231 -3.25 -0.13 20.63
N ALA A 232 -4.03 0.33 21.59
CA ALA A 232 -5.44 0.69 21.37
C ALA A 232 -5.61 1.89 20.41
N PHE A 233 -4.60 2.75 20.26
CA PHE A 233 -4.63 3.89 19.33
C PHE A 233 -4.71 3.38 17.89
N TRP A 234 -3.72 2.55 17.45
CA TRP A 234 -3.67 2.00 16.11
C TRP A 234 -4.86 1.08 15.80
N LYS A 235 -5.25 0.24 16.77
CA LYS A 235 -6.38 -0.68 16.59
C LYS A 235 -7.70 0.04 16.33
N ARG A 236 -7.93 1.20 16.95
CA ARG A 236 -9.13 1.98 16.71
C ARG A 236 -9.09 2.76 15.42
N GLN A 237 -7.89 3.17 14.96
CA GLN A 237 -7.70 3.85 13.68
C GLN A 237 -7.90 2.88 12.51
N GLY A 238 -7.46 1.62 12.65
CA GLY A 238 -7.61 0.58 11.64
C GLY A 238 -9.07 0.18 11.39
N PHE A 239 -9.36 -0.29 10.17
CA PHE A 239 -10.73 -0.62 9.76
C PHE A 239 -11.22 -2.00 10.24
N ALA A 240 -10.35 -2.88 10.74
CA ALA A 240 -10.73 -4.24 11.12
C ALA A 240 -11.91 -4.32 12.12
N PRO A 241 -12.05 -3.44 13.13
CA PRO A 241 -13.19 -3.47 14.04
C PRO A 241 -14.51 -2.98 13.42
N TRP A 242 -14.45 -2.25 12.31
CA TRP A 242 -15.58 -1.48 11.76
C TRP A 242 -16.22 -2.12 10.53
N LEU A 243 -15.43 -2.82 9.69
CA LEU A 243 -15.91 -3.46 8.46
C LEU A 243 -16.49 -4.86 8.75
N ASN A 244 -17.64 -4.90 9.41
CA ASN A 244 -18.34 -6.10 9.82
C ASN A 244 -19.64 -6.38 9.05
N ARG A 245 -19.91 -5.61 8.00
CA ARG A 245 -21.07 -5.75 7.10
C ARG A 245 -20.80 -5.06 5.77
N VAL A 246 -21.40 -5.56 4.69
CA VAL A 246 -21.39 -4.89 3.39
C VAL A 246 -22.65 -4.03 3.27
N THR A 247 -22.46 -2.73 3.30
CA THR A 247 -23.56 -1.75 3.28
C THR A 247 -23.83 -1.19 1.89
N VAL A 248 -22.78 -1.04 1.10
CA VAL A 248 -22.77 -0.39 -0.21
C VAL A 248 -22.02 -1.29 -1.19
N PRO A 249 -22.46 -1.42 -2.46
CA PRO A 249 -21.65 -2.05 -3.50
C PRO A 249 -20.28 -1.39 -3.59
N THR A 250 -19.21 -2.18 -3.44
CA THR A 250 -17.85 -1.70 -3.26
C THR A 250 -16.91 -2.31 -4.29
N LEU A 251 -16.15 -1.47 -4.98
CA LEU A 251 -15.06 -1.87 -5.87
C LEU A 251 -13.72 -1.47 -5.26
N ASN A 252 -13.02 -2.40 -4.61
CA ASN A 252 -11.69 -2.18 -4.07
C ASN A 252 -10.65 -2.23 -5.18
N VAL A 253 -9.73 -1.28 -5.21
CA VAL A 253 -8.71 -1.18 -6.29
C VAL A 253 -7.33 -1.10 -5.68
N ALA A 254 -6.38 -1.87 -6.24
CA ALA A 254 -4.98 -1.89 -5.82
C ALA A 254 -4.02 -1.96 -7.02
N GLY A 255 -2.77 -1.62 -6.79
CA GLY A 255 -1.66 -1.83 -7.74
C GLY A 255 -0.64 -2.82 -7.17
N TRP A 256 -0.14 -3.77 -7.98
CA TRP A 256 0.86 -4.74 -7.52
C TRP A 256 2.14 -4.09 -7.01
N TRP A 257 2.50 -2.93 -7.53
CA TRP A 257 3.66 -2.14 -7.13
C TRP A 257 3.25 -0.79 -6.53
N ASP A 258 2.14 -0.81 -5.77
CA ASP A 258 1.76 0.34 -4.95
C ASP A 258 2.77 0.48 -3.81
N GLN A 259 3.50 1.58 -3.81
CA GLN A 259 4.56 1.84 -2.84
C GLN A 259 4.03 2.49 -1.54
N GLU A 260 2.73 2.71 -1.43
CA GLU A 260 2.08 3.35 -0.29
C GLU A 260 1.08 2.39 0.36
N ASP A 261 -0.04 2.11 -0.29
CA ASP A 261 -1.18 1.42 0.28
C ASP A 261 -1.53 0.13 -0.51
N PHE A 262 -0.69 -0.88 -0.42
CA PHE A 262 -0.98 -2.18 -1.05
C PHE A 262 -1.67 -3.16 -0.11
N TYR A 263 -1.35 -3.13 1.18
CA TYR A 263 -1.99 -3.98 2.20
C TYR A 263 -3.47 -3.63 2.36
N GLY A 264 -3.78 -2.34 2.42
CA GLY A 264 -5.10 -1.84 2.78
C GLY A 264 -6.24 -2.30 1.87
N PRO A 265 -6.17 -2.13 0.53
CA PRO A 265 -7.26 -2.53 -0.36
C PRO A 265 -7.56 -4.02 -0.29
N LEU A 266 -6.52 -4.85 -0.22
CA LEU A 266 -6.66 -6.31 -0.07
C LEU A 266 -7.27 -6.68 1.28
N LYS A 267 -6.92 -5.93 2.35
CA LYS A 267 -7.45 -6.15 3.68
C LYS A 267 -8.90 -5.70 3.80
N ILE A 268 -9.27 -4.58 3.23
CA ILE A 268 -10.66 -4.08 3.18
C ILE A 268 -11.52 -5.09 2.43
N TYR A 269 -11.09 -5.53 1.24
CA TYR A 269 -11.77 -6.58 0.49
C TYR A 269 -11.96 -7.85 1.35
N GLU A 270 -10.89 -8.36 1.98
CA GLU A 270 -10.96 -9.55 2.85
C GLU A 270 -11.95 -9.39 4.01
N LEU A 271 -11.97 -8.21 4.65
CA LEU A 271 -12.87 -7.93 5.77
C LEU A 271 -14.33 -7.90 5.33
N LEU A 272 -14.64 -7.22 4.23
CA LEU A 272 -15.98 -7.13 3.68
C LEU A 272 -16.45 -8.49 3.15
N GLU A 273 -15.59 -9.25 2.49
CA GLU A 273 -15.90 -10.54 1.88
C GLU A 273 -16.42 -11.56 2.89
N ARG A 274 -15.96 -11.52 4.13
CA ARG A 274 -16.45 -12.38 5.22
C ARG A 274 -17.93 -12.17 5.52
N HIS A 275 -18.49 -11.04 5.13
CA HIS A 275 -19.85 -10.61 5.41
C HIS A 275 -20.68 -10.37 4.14
N ASP A 276 -20.13 -10.64 2.96
CA ASP A 276 -20.82 -10.43 1.70
C ASP A 276 -21.64 -11.67 1.31
N SER A 277 -22.92 -11.66 1.64
CA SER A 277 -23.88 -12.71 1.23
C SER A 277 -24.63 -12.36 -0.06
N THR A 278 -24.38 -11.19 -0.65
CA THR A 278 -25.17 -10.65 -1.76
C THR A 278 -24.35 -10.24 -2.98
N ASN A 279 -23.09 -10.58 -2.98
CA ASN A 279 -22.12 -10.32 -4.05
C ASN A 279 -22.06 -8.83 -4.43
N LYS A 280 -21.64 -8.01 -3.47
CA LYS A 280 -21.52 -6.55 -3.60
C LYS A 280 -20.12 -6.03 -3.39
N ASN A 281 -19.18 -6.90 -3.01
CA ASN A 281 -17.82 -6.54 -2.69
C ASN A 281 -16.88 -7.13 -3.75
N PHE A 282 -16.21 -6.27 -4.52
CA PHE A 282 -15.37 -6.65 -5.65
C PHE A 282 -13.94 -6.16 -5.48
N LEU A 283 -13.00 -6.83 -6.12
CA LEU A 283 -11.57 -6.49 -6.11
C LEU A 283 -11.04 -6.35 -7.53
N VAL A 284 -10.24 -5.30 -7.76
CA VAL A 284 -9.42 -5.16 -8.97
C VAL A 284 -7.98 -4.87 -8.58
N VAL A 285 -7.03 -5.64 -9.12
CA VAL A 285 -5.60 -5.40 -8.91
C VAL A 285 -4.89 -5.38 -10.26
N GLY A 286 -4.29 -4.24 -10.59
CA GLY A 286 -3.54 -4.07 -11.83
C GLY A 286 -2.04 -3.90 -11.61
N PRO A 287 -1.26 -3.83 -12.70
CA PRO A 287 0.21 -3.76 -12.62
C PRO A 287 0.69 -2.31 -12.40
N TRP A 288 0.11 -1.63 -11.41
CA TRP A 288 0.29 -0.20 -11.20
C TRP A 288 1.09 0.11 -9.94
N ASN A 289 1.66 1.30 -9.92
CA ASN A 289 2.09 2.00 -8.74
C ASN A 289 0.91 2.76 -8.11
N HIS A 290 1.14 3.46 -7.00
CA HIS A 290 0.14 4.28 -6.32
C HIS A 290 -0.51 5.30 -7.27
N GLY A 291 -1.80 5.16 -7.51
CA GLY A 291 -2.56 6.03 -8.41
C GLY A 291 -2.32 5.80 -9.92
N GLY A 292 -1.51 4.82 -10.31
CA GLY A 292 -1.16 4.55 -11.71
C GLY A 292 -2.34 4.19 -12.62
N TRP A 293 -3.46 3.76 -12.05
CA TRP A 293 -4.73 3.50 -12.77
C TRP A 293 -5.49 4.77 -13.18
N SER A 294 -5.21 5.91 -12.53
CA SER A 294 -6.04 7.12 -12.66
C SER A 294 -5.75 7.94 -13.91
N ARG A 295 -4.61 7.72 -14.59
CA ARG A 295 -4.17 8.51 -15.72
C ARG A 295 -3.35 7.72 -16.73
N GLY A 296 -3.16 8.27 -17.92
CA GLY A 296 -2.39 7.64 -19.00
C GLY A 296 -2.96 6.29 -19.43
N GLU A 297 -2.17 5.55 -20.19
CA GLU A 297 -2.57 4.24 -20.70
C GLU A 297 -2.27 3.10 -19.70
N GLY A 298 -1.26 3.24 -18.86
CA GLY A 298 -0.83 2.20 -17.91
C GLY A 298 -0.15 1.01 -18.59
N GLN A 299 0.43 1.21 -19.79
CA GLN A 299 1.13 0.16 -20.52
C GLN A 299 2.48 -0.17 -19.89
N LYS A 300 3.11 0.79 -19.19
CA LYS A 300 4.44 0.63 -18.60
C LYS A 300 4.48 1.14 -17.17
N LEU A 301 5.34 0.49 -16.37
CA LEU A 301 5.80 1.02 -15.10
C LEU A 301 7.33 0.88 -15.05
N GLY A 302 8.05 2.00 -14.96
CA GLY A 302 9.49 2.01 -15.13
C GLY A 302 9.90 1.40 -16.47
N ARG A 303 10.71 0.34 -16.44
CA ARG A 303 11.11 -0.42 -17.63
C ARG A 303 10.17 -1.57 -17.99
N ILE A 304 9.25 -1.92 -17.11
CA ILE A 304 8.37 -3.07 -17.33
C ILE A 304 7.25 -2.66 -18.30
N ASP A 305 7.13 -3.40 -19.39
CA ASP A 305 6.06 -3.22 -20.39
C ASP A 305 5.03 -4.35 -20.23
N PHE A 306 3.78 -3.98 -20.04
CA PHE A 306 2.66 -4.90 -19.87
C PHE A 306 1.93 -5.22 -21.18
N GLY A 307 2.36 -4.64 -22.30
CA GLY A 307 1.85 -4.91 -23.64
C GLY A 307 0.42 -4.43 -23.92
N SER A 308 -0.25 -3.81 -22.92
CA SER A 308 -1.63 -3.37 -23.06
C SER A 308 -1.92 -2.12 -22.21
N ALA A 309 -2.95 -1.37 -22.59
CA ALA A 309 -3.39 -0.14 -21.93
C ALA A 309 -4.18 -0.44 -20.64
N THR A 310 -3.51 -0.96 -19.60
CA THR A 310 -4.14 -1.50 -18.40
C THR A 310 -4.94 -0.48 -17.59
N ALA A 311 -4.46 0.77 -17.49
CA ALA A 311 -5.15 1.85 -16.78
C ALA A 311 -6.37 2.37 -17.57
N ALA A 312 -6.25 2.51 -18.87
CA ALA A 312 -7.38 2.90 -19.73
C ALA A 312 -8.48 1.82 -19.71
N TYR A 313 -8.11 0.53 -19.78
CA TYR A 313 -9.05 -0.58 -19.61
C TYR A 313 -9.79 -0.49 -18.27
N TYR A 314 -9.07 -0.30 -17.18
CA TYR A 314 -9.68 -0.17 -15.86
C TYR A 314 -10.68 0.98 -15.81
N ARG A 315 -10.30 2.18 -16.24
CA ARG A 315 -11.19 3.36 -16.18
C ARG A 315 -12.44 3.19 -17.03
N LYS A 316 -12.29 2.68 -18.26
CA LYS A 316 -13.37 2.57 -19.23
C LYS A 316 -14.24 1.33 -18.99
N ASP A 317 -13.61 0.17 -18.87
CA ASP A 317 -14.31 -1.13 -18.93
C ASP A 317 -14.65 -1.69 -17.54
N VAL A 318 -14.06 -1.13 -16.47
CA VAL A 318 -14.34 -1.56 -15.10
C VAL A 318 -14.99 -0.43 -14.29
N LEU A 319 -14.28 0.67 -14.03
CA LEU A 319 -14.75 1.75 -13.17
C LEU A 319 -16.03 2.43 -13.72
N ALA A 320 -16.00 2.88 -14.97
CA ALA A 320 -17.14 3.57 -15.57
C ALA A 320 -18.37 2.65 -15.65
N ARG A 321 -18.17 1.36 -16.00
CA ARG A 321 -19.26 0.37 -16.02
C ARG A 321 -19.83 0.10 -14.62
N PHE A 322 -18.98 -0.05 -13.60
CA PHE A 322 -19.43 -0.25 -12.23
C PHE A 322 -20.30 0.92 -11.74
N LEU A 323 -19.81 2.14 -11.92
CA LEU A 323 -20.56 3.34 -11.54
C LEU A 323 -21.85 3.51 -12.33
N ALA A 324 -21.84 3.28 -13.66
CA ALA A 324 -23.03 3.38 -14.50
C ALA A 324 -24.12 2.37 -14.08
N TYR A 325 -23.72 1.13 -13.77
CA TYR A 325 -24.67 0.12 -13.31
C TYR A 325 -25.34 0.51 -12.00
N HIS A 326 -24.56 0.84 -10.97
CA HIS A 326 -25.10 1.10 -9.63
C HIS A 326 -25.78 2.47 -9.51
N LEU A 327 -25.33 3.47 -10.24
CA LEU A 327 -25.82 4.85 -10.11
C LEU A 327 -26.87 5.23 -11.17
N LYS A 328 -26.82 4.61 -12.35
CA LYS A 328 -27.77 4.93 -13.45
C LYS A 328 -28.67 3.75 -13.82
N GLY A 329 -28.37 2.53 -13.35
CA GLY A 329 -29.07 1.32 -13.76
C GLY A 329 -28.80 0.94 -15.21
N LYS A 330 -27.62 1.33 -15.75
CA LYS A 330 -27.21 1.07 -17.13
C LYS A 330 -26.14 -0.02 -17.18
N GLY A 331 -26.18 -0.87 -18.19
CA GLY A 331 -25.18 -1.91 -18.45
C GLY A 331 -25.51 -3.26 -17.82
N ASN A 332 -24.52 -4.16 -17.82
CA ASN A 332 -24.63 -5.54 -17.31
C ASN A 332 -23.85 -5.69 -15.99
N PRO A 333 -24.42 -6.32 -14.93
CA PRO A 333 -23.76 -6.56 -13.66
C PRO A 333 -22.70 -7.67 -13.65
N ASP A 334 -22.23 -8.14 -14.82
CA ASP A 334 -21.22 -9.19 -14.95
C ASP A 334 -19.83 -8.70 -14.47
N PHE A 335 -19.73 -8.44 -13.16
CA PHE A 335 -18.46 -8.16 -12.50
C PHE A 335 -17.91 -9.47 -11.90
N PRO A 336 -16.63 -9.84 -12.16
CA PRO A 336 -16.03 -10.97 -11.43
C PRO A 336 -15.84 -10.58 -9.98
N GLU A 337 -15.84 -11.55 -9.10
CA GLU A 337 -15.53 -11.40 -7.68
C GLU A 337 -14.19 -10.69 -7.48
N ALA A 338 -13.16 -11.13 -8.21
CA ALA A 338 -11.91 -10.41 -8.35
C ALA A 338 -11.38 -10.45 -9.78
N LEU A 339 -10.75 -9.35 -10.19
CA LEU A 339 -10.08 -9.17 -11.47
C LEU A 339 -8.63 -8.79 -11.20
N THR A 340 -7.69 -9.66 -11.55
CA THR A 340 -6.25 -9.40 -11.36
C THR A 340 -5.52 -9.36 -12.69
N PHE A 341 -4.53 -8.48 -12.80
CA PHE A 341 -3.59 -8.53 -13.90
C PHE A 341 -2.44 -9.47 -13.54
N ARG A 342 -2.37 -10.62 -14.22
CA ARG A 342 -1.29 -11.60 -14.04
C ARG A 342 -0.06 -11.13 -14.76
N THR A 343 0.90 -10.61 -14.01
CA THR A 343 2.18 -10.14 -14.54
C THR A 343 3.04 -11.30 -15.02
N GLY A 344 3.96 -11.05 -15.94
CA GLY A 344 4.71 -12.09 -16.64
C GLY A 344 3.95 -12.60 -17.86
N ALA A 345 2.76 -13.16 -17.69
CA ALA A 345 1.85 -13.48 -18.80
C ALA A 345 1.16 -12.25 -19.39
N ASN A 346 1.08 -11.17 -18.60
CA ASN A 346 0.50 -9.87 -18.98
C ASN A 346 -0.96 -9.96 -19.48
N GLU A 347 -1.79 -10.63 -18.69
CA GLU A 347 -3.21 -10.86 -18.98
C GLU A 347 -4.11 -10.57 -17.79
N TRP A 348 -5.36 -10.17 -18.05
CA TRP A 348 -6.39 -10.03 -17.02
C TRP A 348 -7.02 -11.40 -16.73
N VAL A 349 -7.06 -11.76 -15.44
CA VAL A 349 -7.63 -13.02 -14.95
C VAL A 349 -8.84 -12.75 -14.07
N ARG A 350 -9.98 -13.40 -14.38
CA ARG A 350 -11.19 -13.35 -13.57
C ARG A 350 -11.18 -14.48 -12.55
N HIS A 351 -11.48 -14.17 -11.30
CA HIS A 351 -11.54 -15.13 -10.20
C HIS A 351 -12.91 -15.15 -9.55
N ASP A 352 -13.35 -16.34 -9.12
CA ASP A 352 -14.57 -16.54 -8.33
C ASP A 352 -14.35 -16.19 -6.85
N THR A 353 -13.12 -16.06 -6.42
CA THR A 353 -12.70 -15.69 -5.04
C THR A 353 -11.25 -15.27 -5.05
N TRP A 354 -10.89 -14.30 -4.19
CA TRP A 354 -9.50 -13.90 -4.01
C TRP A 354 -9.05 -14.02 -2.55
N PRO A 355 -7.88 -14.61 -2.25
CA PRO A 355 -7.03 -15.39 -3.19
C PRO A 355 -7.75 -16.61 -3.75
N PRO A 356 -7.36 -17.13 -4.95
CA PRO A 356 -7.99 -18.30 -5.53
C PRO A 356 -7.79 -19.52 -4.62
N LYS A 357 -8.84 -20.34 -4.51
CA LYS A 357 -8.83 -21.54 -3.65
C LYS A 357 -8.73 -22.84 -4.45
N ARG A 358 -9.12 -22.81 -5.73
CA ARG A 358 -9.10 -23.97 -6.62
C ARG A 358 -7.81 -24.02 -7.41
N ASN A 359 -7.31 -25.22 -7.66
CA ASN A 359 -6.10 -25.47 -8.45
C ASN A 359 -4.84 -24.79 -7.88
N ILE A 360 -4.78 -24.58 -6.56
CA ILE A 360 -3.61 -24.03 -5.88
C ILE A 360 -2.92 -25.11 -5.07
N VAL A 361 -1.61 -25.26 -5.29
CA VAL A 361 -0.74 -26.16 -4.55
C VAL A 361 0.29 -25.34 -3.79
N ALA A 362 0.35 -25.50 -2.48
CA ALA A 362 1.39 -24.85 -1.67
C ALA A 362 2.74 -25.55 -1.95
N ARG A 363 3.67 -24.85 -2.58
CA ARG A 363 5.04 -25.33 -2.83
C ARG A 363 6.03 -24.56 -1.98
N ARG A 364 7.04 -25.25 -1.47
CA ARG A 364 8.12 -24.64 -0.69
C ARG A 364 9.36 -24.49 -1.56
N LEU A 365 9.85 -23.27 -1.66
CA LEU A 365 11.10 -22.94 -2.34
C LEU A 365 12.19 -22.77 -1.27
N TYR A 366 13.08 -23.75 -1.16
CA TYR A 366 14.07 -23.83 -0.09
C TYR A 366 15.38 -23.12 -0.43
N LEU A 367 15.99 -22.51 0.59
CA LEU A 367 17.33 -21.96 0.53
C LEU A 367 18.37 -23.09 0.70
N HIS A 368 19.33 -23.19 -0.22
CA HIS A 368 20.37 -24.22 -0.24
C HIS A 368 21.79 -23.65 -0.11
N ALA A 369 22.75 -24.55 0.12
CA ALA A 369 24.17 -24.24 0.06
C ALA A 369 24.57 -23.70 -1.31
N GLY A 370 25.60 -22.87 -1.37
CA GLY A 370 26.08 -22.27 -2.62
C GLY A 370 25.11 -21.24 -3.21
N ARG A 371 24.26 -20.64 -2.38
CA ARG A 371 23.32 -19.60 -2.78
C ARG A 371 22.29 -20.07 -3.83
N LYS A 372 21.90 -21.34 -3.77
CA LYS A 372 20.91 -21.94 -4.67
C LYS A 372 19.52 -21.96 -4.05
N LEU A 373 18.48 -21.86 -4.89
CA LEU A 373 17.09 -22.11 -4.56
C LEU A 373 16.61 -23.38 -5.25
N SER A 374 15.78 -24.17 -4.56
CA SER A 374 15.14 -25.35 -5.13
C SER A 374 13.79 -25.65 -4.47
N PHE A 375 12.88 -26.23 -5.23
CA PHE A 375 11.64 -26.81 -4.68
C PHE A 375 11.87 -28.14 -3.96
N GLU A 376 13.02 -28.76 -4.16
CA GLU A 376 13.40 -29.97 -3.43
C GLU A 376 13.91 -29.60 -2.03
N PRO A 377 13.46 -30.31 -0.98
CA PRO A 377 13.95 -30.04 0.35
C PRO A 377 15.46 -30.33 0.48
N PRO A 378 16.21 -29.58 1.29
CA PRO A 378 17.61 -29.87 1.52
C PRO A 378 17.76 -31.25 2.17
N ARG A 379 18.84 -31.97 1.79
CA ARG A 379 19.15 -33.29 2.40
C ARG A 379 19.26 -33.11 3.92
N THR A 380 18.73 -34.08 4.64
CA THR A 380 18.87 -34.12 6.10
C THR A 380 20.36 -34.34 6.43
N ILE A 381 20.99 -33.32 6.97
CA ILE A 381 22.33 -33.37 7.50
C ILE A 381 22.28 -33.10 9.00
N THR A 382 23.13 -33.78 9.76
CA THR A 382 23.22 -33.58 11.21
C THR A 382 23.84 -32.22 11.57
N GLN A 383 24.67 -31.68 10.68
CA GLN A 383 25.33 -30.41 10.89
C GLN A 383 24.37 -29.24 10.59
N VAL A 384 24.27 -28.32 11.54
CA VAL A 384 23.54 -27.06 11.38
C VAL A 384 24.33 -26.13 10.45
N THR A 385 23.71 -25.69 9.36
CA THR A 385 24.35 -24.80 8.37
C THR A 385 23.54 -23.52 8.18
N PHE A 386 24.26 -22.43 8.03
CA PHE A 386 23.67 -21.10 7.79
C PHE A 386 24.58 -20.28 6.85
N ASP A 387 24.02 -19.26 6.26
CA ASP A 387 24.75 -18.14 5.65
C ASP A 387 24.67 -16.94 6.58
N SER A 388 25.70 -16.08 6.60
CA SER A 388 25.75 -14.95 7.51
C SER A 388 26.26 -13.68 6.83
N TYR A 389 25.88 -12.54 7.42
CA TYR A 389 26.38 -11.22 7.06
C TYR A 389 26.42 -10.33 8.30
N VAL A 390 27.16 -9.22 8.20
CA VAL A 390 27.18 -8.19 9.24
C VAL A 390 26.23 -7.07 8.80
N SER A 391 25.23 -6.77 9.62
CA SER A 391 24.39 -5.59 9.45
C SER A 391 25.00 -4.43 10.24
N ASP A 392 25.24 -3.31 9.56
CA ASP A 392 25.81 -2.10 10.14
C ASP A 392 24.83 -0.92 9.98
N PRO A 393 24.22 -0.44 11.06
CA PRO A 393 23.33 0.72 11.00
C PRO A 393 24.01 2.02 10.53
N ALA A 394 25.34 2.09 10.54
CA ALA A 394 26.08 3.23 10.00
C ALA A 394 26.23 3.20 8.46
N ASN A 395 26.00 2.03 7.83
CA ASN A 395 26.03 1.86 6.38
C ASN A 395 24.85 1.01 5.90
N PRO A 396 23.61 1.48 6.11
CA PRO A 396 22.42 0.68 5.80
C PRO A 396 22.27 0.44 4.29
N VAL A 397 21.63 -0.68 3.94
CA VAL A 397 21.29 -0.98 2.54
C VAL A 397 20.26 0.02 2.04
N PRO A 398 20.50 0.75 0.95
CA PRO A 398 19.53 1.67 0.39
C PRO A 398 18.33 0.92 -0.19
N TYR A 399 17.14 1.54 -0.16
CA TYR A 399 15.94 0.92 -0.70
C TYR A 399 15.83 1.01 -2.23
N ARG A 400 16.56 1.95 -2.83
CA ARG A 400 16.70 2.13 -4.28
C ARG A 400 18.09 2.66 -4.63
N PRO A 401 18.50 2.67 -5.91
CA PRO A 401 19.80 3.21 -6.33
C PRO A 401 20.01 4.65 -5.84
N ARG A 402 21.23 4.95 -5.41
CA ARG A 402 21.65 6.29 -4.99
C ARG A 402 22.21 7.09 -6.18
N PRO A 403 22.09 8.42 -6.18
CA PRO A 403 21.49 9.29 -5.13
C PRO A 403 19.96 9.19 -5.09
N ILE A 404 19.37 9.31 -3.90
CA ILE A 404 17.92 9.25 -3.69
C ILE A 404 17.35 10.67 -3.64
N ASP A 405 16.75 11.10 -4.74
CA ASP A 405 16.06 12.39 -4.81
C ASP A 405 14.61 12.26 -4.29
N VAL A 406 14.23 13.04 -3.28
CA VAL A 406 12.87 13.06 -2.71
C VAL A 406 11.79 13.46 -3.72
N ARG A 407 12.16 14.13 -4.81
CA ARG A 407 11.23 14.64 -5.84
C ARG A 407 10.99 13.66 -6.98
N SER A 408 11.80 12.61 -7.09
CA SER A 408 11.74 11.69 -8.24
C SER A 408 11.97 10.23 -7.83
N GLY A 409 11.48 9.31 -8.67
CA GLY A 409 11.72 7.87 -8.51
C GLY A 409 10.87 7.18 -7.42
N TRP A 410 10.09 7.91 -6.63
CA TRP A 410 9.20 7.32 -5.62
C TRP A 410 8.17 6.36 -6.23
N THR A 411 7.63 6.71 -7.38
CA THR A 411 6.57 5.94 -8.04
C THR A 411 7.04 4.69 -8.79
N THR A 412 8.37 4.47 -8.92
CA THR A 412 8.93 3.36 -9.71
C THR A 412 9.93 2.49 -8.95
N TRP A 413 10.29 2.84 -7.71
CA TRP A 413 11.36 2.15 -6.99
C TRP A 413 11.10 0.65 -6.77
N LEU A 414 9.83 0.23 -6.65
CA LEU A 414 9.46 -1.18 -6.47
C LEU A 414 9.75 -2.03 -7.71
N VAL A 415 9.82 -1.41 -8.89
CA VAL A 415 10.15 -2.10 -10.15
C VAL A 415 11.58 -1.86 -10.61
N GLU A 416 12.42 -1.16 -9.83
CA GLU A 416 13.80 -0.96 -10.17
C GLU A 416 14.64 -2.23 -10.01
N ASP A 417 15.66 -2.35 -10.87
CA ASP A 417 16.56 -3.49 -10.95
C ASP A 417 17.32 -3.72 -9.63
N GLN A 418 17.08 -4.85 -8.97
CA GLN A 418 17.67 -5.14 -7.66
C GLN A 418 19.17 -5.50 -7.71
N ARG A 419 19.81 -5.52 -8.89
CA ARG A 419 21.27 -5.71 -9.02
C ARG A 419 22.08 -4.65 -8.27
N PHE A 420 21.52 -3.47 -8.00
CA PHE A 420 22.20 -2.41 -7.25
C PHE A 420 22.59 -2.82 -5.81
N VAL A 421 21.97 -3.87 -5.25
CA VAL A 421 22.29 -4.41 -3.91
C VAL A 421 22.71 -5.87 -3.91
N ASP A 422 22.59 -6.61 -5.02
CA ASP A 422 22.76 -8.07 -5.07
C ASP A 422 24.16 -8.53 -4.61
N HIS A 423 25.19 -7.76 -4.89
CA HIS A 423 26.58 -8.12 -4.53
C HIS A 423 27.11 -7.42 -3.28
N ARG A 424 26.25 -6.77 -2.50
CA ARG A 424 26.65 -6.17 -1.23
C ARG A 424 26.98 -7.27 -0.20
N PRO A 425 27.99 -7.07 0.67
CA PRO A 425 28.36 -8.06 1.69
C PRO A 425 27.32 -8.21 2.79
N ASP A 426 26.38 -7.25 2.90
CA ASP A 426 25.28 -7.21 3.86
C ASP A 426 23.91 -7.62 3.27
N VAL A 427 23.93 -8.22 2.06
CA VAL A 427 22.77 -8.79 1.39
C VAL A 427 23.05 -10.24 1.02
N LEU A 428 22.15 -11.14 1.40
CA LEU A 428 22.19 -12.55 1.00
C LEU A 428 21.23 -12.79 -0.15
N SER A 429 21.74 -13.30 -1.28
CA SER A 429 20.91 -13.66 -2.43
C SER A 429 21.03 -15.16 -2.73
N TRP A 430 19.89 -15.80 -3.00
CA TRP A 430 19.80 -17.17 -3.51
C TRP A 430 18.99 -17.17 -4.79
N ALA A 431 19.44 -17.92 -5.81
CA ALA A 431 18.75 -18.03 -7.09
C ALA A 431 18.54 -19.48 -7.51
N SER A 432 17.43 -19.74 -8.19
CA SER A 432 17.18 -21.03 -8.82
C SER A 432 18.05 -21.22 -10.08
N GLU A 433 18.15 -22.44 -10.57
CA GLU A 433 18.53 -22.66 -11.98
C GLU A 433 17.45 -22.04 -12.89
N PRO A 434 17.75 -21.78 -14.18
CA PRO A 434 16.73 -21.35 -15.13
C PRO A 434 15.54 -22.30 -15.12
N LEU A 435 14.33 -21.73 -15.05
CA LEU A 435 13.10 -22.52 -15.01
C LEU A 435 12.92 -23.30 -16.30
N LYS A 436 12.54 -24.56 -16.17
CA LYS A 436 12.25 -25.43 -17.33
C LYS A 436 10.86 -25.18 -17.89
N ASP A 437 9.95 -24.78 -17.03
CA ASP A 437 8.55 -24.49 -17.32
C ASP A 437 8.12 -23.25 -16.55
N ASP A 438 7.03 -22.63 -16.96
CA ASP A 438 6.43 -21.49 -16.27
C ASP A 438 5.97 -21.90 -14.86
N VAL A 439 6.18 -20.99 -13.90
CA VAL A 439 5.70 -21.14 -12.53
C VAL A 439 4.72 -20.01 -12.23
N VAL A 440 3.43 -20.33 -12.18
CA VAL A 440 2.36 -19.38 -11.89
C VAL A 440 2.13 -19.31 -10.38
N VAL A 441 2.34 -18.15 -9.78
CA VAL A 441 2.08 -17.88 -8.36
C VAL A 441 0.85 -17.01 -8.26
N SER A 442 -0.20 -17.45 -7.53
CA SER A 442 -1.43 -16.67 -7.38
C SER A 442 -1.96 -16.79 -5.95
N GLY A 443 -1.85 -15.73 -5.17
CA GLY A 443 -2.30 -15.68 -3.77
C GLY A 443 -1.24 -15.21 -2.78
N LYS A 444 -1.41 -15.56 -1.50
CA LYS A 444 -0.56 -15.11 -0.39
C LYS A 444 0.79 -15.85 -0.37
N ILE A 445 1.87 -15.10 -0.36
CA ILE A 445 3.25 -15.62 -0.28
C ILE A 445 3.73 -15.45 1.17
N VAL A 446 4.45 -16.45 1.71
CA VAL A 446 4.98 -16.38 3.08
C VAL A 446 6.45 -16.82 3.11
N ALA A 447 7.33 -15.93 3.53
CA ALA A 447 8.70 -16.30 3.84
C ALA A 447 8.76 -16.93 5.24
N ASN A 448 9.33 -18.12 5.33
CA ASN A 448 9.60 -18.86 6.56
C ASN A 448 11.10 -18.84 6.82
N LEU A 449 11.55 -17.88 7.61
CA LEU A 449 12.96 -17.63 7.86
C LEU A 449 13.37 -18.17 9.24
N PHE A 450 14.26 -19.14 9.27
CA PHE A 450 14.94 -19.55 10.50
C PHE A 450 16.21 -18.73 10.60
N ALA A 451 16.25 -17.81 11.57
CA ALA A 451 17.33 -16.82 11.64
C ALA A 451 17.77 -16.54 13.08
N ALA A 452 19.00 -16.07 13.23
CA ALA A 452 19.56 -15.62 14.51
C ALA A 452 20.38 -14.34 14.30
N THR A 453 20.45 -13.54 15.36
CA THR A 453 21.27 -12.32 15.40
C THR A 453 22.15 -12.35 16.66
N THR A 454 23.31 -11.70 16.62
CA THR A 454 24.11 -11.44 17.83
C THR A 454 23.59 -10.25 18.63
N GLY A 455 22.62 -9.50 18.08
CA GLY A 455 21.93 -8.41 18.76
C GLY A 455 20.74 -8.87 19.60
N THR A 456 20.10 -7.92 20.27
CA THR A 456 18.85 -8.13 21.02
C THR A 456 17.61 -7.63 20.30
N ASP A 457 17.77 -7.12 19.09
CA ASP A 457 16.73 -6.84 18.09
C ASP A 457 17.32 -6.93 16.68
N SER A 458 16.49 -7.04 15.66
CA SER A 458 16.92 -7.09 14.27
C SER A 458 15.71 -6.94 13.34
N ASP A 459 15.92 -6.40 12.13
CA ASP A 459 14.94 -6.46 11.06
C ASP A 459 15.34 -7.53 10.03
N TRP A 460 14.32 -8.12 9.43
CA TRP A 460 14.45 -9.12 8.37
C TRP A 460 13.61 -8.67 7.19
N ILE A 461 14.28 -8.16 6.16
CA ILE A 461 13.68 -7.82 4.87
C ILE A 461 13.89 -8.99 3.94
N VAL A 462 12.82 -9.51 3.36
CA VAL A 462 12.87 -10.60 2.38
C VAL A 462 12.19 -10.14 1.10
N LYS A 463 12.89 -10.33 -0.02
CA LYS A 463 12.40 -9.98 -1.36
C LYS A 463 12.30 -11.24 -2.21
N LEU A 464 11.21 -11.39 -2.95
CA LEU A 464 11.03 -12.38 -4.00
C LEU A 464 11.18 -11.68 -5.35
N ILE A 465 12.06 -12.18 -6.19
CA ILE A 465 12.54 -11.48 -7.39
C ILE A 465 12.43 -12.42 -8.58
N ASP A 466 11.92 -11.92 -9.70
CA ASP A 466 11.98 -12.53 -11.02
C ASP A 466 13.24 -12.05 -11.74
N VAL A 467 14.17 -12.98 -12.05
CA VAL A 467 15.41 -12.67 -12.73
C VAL A 467 15.26 -13.06 -14.20
N TYR A 468 15.33 -12.06 -15.05
CA TYR A 468 15.24 -12.22 -16.50
C TYR A 468 16.44 -12.98 -17.07
N PRO A 469 16.30 -13.70 -18.20
CA PRO A 469 17.43 -14.31 -18.89
C PRO A 469 18.49 -13.27 -19.26
N GLU A 470 19.77 -13.63 -19.20
CA GLU A 470 20.88 -12.74 -19.61
C GLU A 470 20.74 -12.25 -21.06
N ASN A 471 20.25 -13.12 -21.94
CA ASN A 471 19.95 -12.78 -23.32
C ASN A 471 18.44 -12.62 -23.52
N TYR A 472 17.90 -11.47 -23.10
CA TYR A 472 16.48 -11.17 -23.23
C TYR A 472 16.20 -10.45 -24.55
N GLN A 473 15.76 -11.20 -25.56
CA GLN A 473 15.58 -10.69 -26.93
C GLN A 473 14.56 -9.55 -27.08
N PRO A 474 13.42 -9.52 -26.33
CA PRO A 474 12.46 -8.44 -26.48
C PRO A 474 13.02 -7.05 -26.11
N ASP A 475 13.89 -6.98 -25.11
CA ASP A 475 14.65 -5.78 -24.75
C ASP A 475 16.02 -6.21 -24.16
N PRO A 476 17.11 -6.14 -24.93
CA PRO A 476 18.44 -6.51 -24.44
C PRO A 476 18.91 -5.76 -23.20
N LYS A 477 18.35 -4.58 -22.90
CA LYS A 477 18.67 -3.82 -21.68
C LYS A 477 18.06 -4.45 -20.43
N MET A 478 17.09 -5.35 -20.60
CA MET A 478 16.49 -6.15 -19.55
C MET A 478 17.24 -7.46 -19.27
N GLY A 479 18.32 -7.74 -19.99
CA GLY A 479 19.16 -8.93 -19.74
C GLY A 479 19.64 -8.97 -18.29
N GLY A 480 19.34 -10.08 -17.57
CA GLY A 480 19.66 -10.26 -16.16
C GLY A 480 18.91 -9.33 -15.20
N TYR A 481 17.88 -8.63 -15.63
CA TYR A 481 17.10 -7.71 -14.80
C TYR A 481 16.47 -8.44 -13.61
N GLN A 482 16.57 -7.86 -12.43
CA GLN A 482 16.06 -8.43 -11.19
C GLN A 482 14.81 -7.65 -10.74
N LEU A 483 13.63 -8.10 -11.19
CA LEU A 483 12.35 -7.48 -10.88
C LEU A 483 11.81 -8.00 -9.55
N MET A 484 11.69 -7.13 -8.55
CA MET A 484 11.03 -7.49 -7.30
C MET A 484 9.52 -7.68 -7.52
N ILE A 485 9.04 -8.88 -7.24
CA ILE A 485 7.62 -9.25 -7.37
C ILE A 485 6.87 -9.01 -6.07
N ALA A 486 7.49 -9.34 -4.95
CA ALA A 486 6.94 -9.15 -3.62
C ALA A 486 8.07 -9.07 -2.59
N GLY A 487 7.81 -8.44 -1.49
CA GLY A 487 8.74 -8.38 -0.37
C GLY A 487 8.11 -7.65 0.80
N ASP A 488 8.64 -7.91 1.99
CA ASP A 488 8.26 -7.18 3.19
C ASP A 488 9.33 -7.29 4.26
N VAL A 489 9.11 -6.55 5.37
CA VAL A 489 9.97 -6.52 6.55
C VAL A 489 9.27 -7.14 7.74
N ALA A 490 10.03 -7.80 8.62
CA ALA A 490 9.58 -8.16 9.96
C ALA A 490 10.59 -7.65 11.00
N ARG A 491 10.11 -6.91 11.99
CA ARG A 491 10.93 -6.44 13.11
C ARG A 491 10.96 -7.48 14.23
N GLY A 492 12.15 -7.90 14.61
CA GLY A 492 12.38 -9.05 15.49
C GLY A 492 11.72 -8.97 16.85
N ARG A 493 11.63 -7.77 17.44
CA ARG A 493 10.94 -7.56 18.72
C ARG A 493 9.47 -7.97 18.70
N TYR A 494 8.82 -7.91 17.54
CA TYR A 494 7.39 -8.22 17.35
C TYR A 494 7.11 -9.67 16.90
N ARG A 495 8.12 -10.53 16.89
CA ARG A 495 8.00 -11.93 16.42
C ARG A 495 6.93 -12.78 17.11
N LYS A 496 6.49 -12.39 18.31
CA LYS A 496 5.45 -13.08 19.07
C LYS A 496 4.16 -12.27 19.20
N SER A 497 4.28 -10.96 19.28
CA SER A 497 3.14 -10.05 19.48
C SER A 497 3.50 -8.66 19.01
N PHE A 498 2.60 -8.05 18.27
CA PHE A 498 2.71 -6.63 17.90
C PHE A 498 2.42 -5.68 19.07
N GLU A 499 1.70 -6.16 20.08
CA GLU A 499 1.31 -5.38 21.26
C GLU A 499 2.35 -5.41 22.38
N LYS A 500 3.14 -6.48 22.44
CA LYS A 500 4.08 -6.75 23.53
C LYS A 500 5.43 -7.13 22.94
N PRO A 501 6.26 -6.14 22.55
CA PRO A 501 7.58 -6.41 22.01
C PRO A 501 8.48 -7.06 23.08
N GLU A 502 9.30 -7.99 22.64
CA GLU A 502 10.28 -8.66 23.48
C GLU A 502 11.67 -8.66 22.83
N ALA A 503 12.71 -8.48 23.64
CA ALA A 503 14.08 -8.64 23.16
C ALA A 503 14.29 -10.01 22.49
N VAL A 504 15.04 -10.01 21.39
CA VAL A 504 15.52 -11.24 20.77
C VAL A 504 16.65 -11.79 21.64
N VAL A 505 16.68 -13.10 21.83
CA VAL A 505 17.79 -13.75 22.52
C VAL A 505 18.97 -13.90 21.56
N PRO A 506 20.12 -13.29 21.85
CA PRO A 506 21.29 -13.38 20.99
C PRO A 506 21.67 -14.83 20.65
N ASP A 507 22.08 -15.05 19.41
CA ASP A 507 22.49 -16.35 18.85
C ASP A 507 21.43 -17.47 18.90
N SER A 508 20.22 -17.17 19.38
CA SER A 508 19.11 -18.13 19.41
C SER A 508 18.37 -18.14 18.07
N VAL A 509 18.20 -19.33 17.49
CA VAL A 509 17.46 -19.49 16.23
C VAL A 509 15.97 -19.26 16.46
N THR A 510 15.43 -18.30 15.78
CA THR A 510 14.00 -17.93 15.79
C THR A 510 13.39 -18.20 14.42
N HIS A 511 12.16 -18.70 14.41
CA HIS A 511 11.36 -18.84 13.20
C HIS A 511 10.54 -17.55 12.99
N TYR A 512 10.83 -16.84 11.91
CA TYR A 512 10.07 -15.68 11.46
C TYR A 512 9.18 -16.07 10.31
N GLN A 513 7.89 -15.74 10.41
CA GLN A 513 6.94 -15.85 9.31
C GLN A 513 6.63 -14.45 8.81
N ILE A 514 7.08 -14.15 7.59
CA ILE A 514 6.91 -12.85 6.96
C ILE A 514 5.91 -13.02 5.82
N GLY A 515 4.68 -12.55 6.04
CA GLY A 515 3.64 -12.56 5.01
C GLY A 515 3.87 -11.42 4.02
N PHE A 516 4.00 -11.75 2.75
CA PHE A 516 3.97 -10.74 1.71
C PHE A 516 2.52 -10.47 1.30
N PRO A 517 2.21 -9.29 0.79
CA PRO A 517 0.95 -9.06 0.11
C PRO A 517 0.72 -10.11 -0.98
N ALA A 518 -0.55 -10.48 -1.21
CA ALA A 518 -0.88 -11.46 -2.25
C ALA A 518 -0.47 -10.93 -3.63
N ASN A 519 -0.09 -11.84 -4.53
CA ASN A 519 0.37 -11.49 -5.88
C ASN A 519 -0.23 -12.46 -6.92
N ASP A 520 -0.23 -12.08 -8.20
CA ASP A 520 -0.57 -12.91 -9.35
C ASP A 520 0.49 -12.72 -10.43
N HIS A 521 1.45 -13.65 -10.50
CA HIS A 521 2.64 -13.53 -11.33
C HIS A 521 3.07 -14.85 -11.95
N VAL A 522 3.58 -14.80 -13.16
CA VAL A 522 4.22 -15.92 -13.84
C VAL A 522 5.72 -15.70 -13.90
N PHE A 523 6.47 -16.55 -13.22
CA PHE A 523 7.89 -16.70 -13.50
C PHE A 523 8.01 -17.53 -14.78
N LEU A 524 8.43 -16.91 -15.86
CA LEU A 524 8.46 -17.54 -17.18
C LEU A 524 9.61 -18.56 -17.31
N LYS A 525 9.42 -19.53 -18.21
CA LYS A 525 10.48 -20.45 -18.63
C LYS A 525 11.75 -19.69 -19.03
N GLY A 526 12.89 -20.14 -18.55
CA GLY A 526 14.19 -19.49 -18.78
C GLY A 526 14.53 -18.40 -17.78
N HIS A 527 13.55 -17.85 -17.06
CA HIS A 527 13.79 -16.95 -15.94
C HIS A 527 14.32 -17.73 -14.72
N ARG A 528 14.77 -17.01 -13.69
CA ARG A 528 15.13 -17.59 -12.38
C ARG A 528 14.32 -16.95 -11.29
N ILE A 529 13.97 -17.70 -10.27
CA ILE A 529 13.44 -17.15 -9.03
C ILE A 529 14.61 -16.82 -8.12
N MET A 530 14.64 -15.61 -7.55
CA MET A 530 15.64 -15.18 -6.58
C MET A 530 14.97 -14.75 -5.28
N VAL A 531 15.65 -14.99 -4.17
CA VAL A 531 15.30 -14.48 -2.85
C VAL A 531 16.48 -13.68 -2.31
N GLN A 532 16.24 -12.44 -1.90
CA GLN A 532 17.21 -11.62 -1.18
C GLN A 532 16.78 -11.45 0.28
N VAL A 533 17.75 -11.51 1.21
CA VAL A 533 17.55 -11.24 2.63
C VAL A 533 18.57 -10.20 3.10
N GLN A 534 18.09 -9.18 3.78
CA GLN A 534 18.87 -8.08 4.35
C GLN A 534 18.24 -7.59 5.65
N SER A 535 18.91 -6.72 6.42
CA SER A 535 18.42 -6.20 7.71
C SER A 535 18.21 -4.70 7.74
N THR A 536 18.35 -4.02 6.62
CA THR A 536 18.05 -2.59 6.47
C THR A 536 17.45 -2.33 5.10
N TRP A 537 16.57 -1.35 5.00
CA TRP A 537 15.92 -0.91 3.75
C TRP A 537 15.75 0.61 3.81
N PHE A 538 16.87 1.30 3.81
CA PHE A 538 16.97 2.69 4.24
C PHE A 538 16.87 3.69 3.07
N PRO A 539 16.26 4.87 3.27
CA PRO A 539 15.51 5.32 4.45
C PRO A 539 14.01 5.03 4.42
N VAL A 540 13.50 4.17 3.50
CA VAL A 540 12.07 3.82 3.50
C VAL A 540 11.67 3.13 4.80
N ILE A 541 12.55 2.29 5.37
CA ILE A 541 12.42 1.73 6.72
C ILE A 541 13.49 2.35 7.62
N ASP A 542 13.13 2.68 8.86
CA ASP A 542 14.07 3.18 9.87
C ASP A 542 15.15 2.15 10.20
N ARG A 543 16.28 2.63 10.70
CA ARG A 543 17.36 1.74 11.14
C ARG A 543 17.01 1.09 12.47
N ASN A 544 17.05 -0.23 12.52
CA ASN A 544 17.00 -0.94 13.80
C ASN A 544 18.32 -0.75 14.56
N PRO A 545 18.31 -0.34 15.84
CA PRO A 545 19.53 -0.24 16.66
C PRO A 545 20.26 -1.57 16.83
N GLN A 546 19.61 -2.71 16.54
CA GLN A 546 20.06 -4.08 16.80
C GLN A 546 20.31 -4.35 18.30
N ARG A 547 19.83 -3.42 19.10
CA ARG A 547 19.67 -3.48 20.54
C ARG A 547 18.20 -3.22 20.87
N PHE A 548 17.62 -4.05 21.74
CA PHE A 548 16.28 -3.79 22.22
C PHE A 548 16.26 -2.51 23.06
N VAL A 549 15.44 -1.58 22.66
CA VAL A 549 15.12 -0.34 23.39
C VAL A 549 13.59 -0.30 23.58
N PRO A 550 13.09 0.19 24.73
CA PRO A 550 11.64 0.21 24.99
C PRO A 550 10.83 0.96 23.94
N ASN A 551 11.37 2.06 23.41
CA ASN A 551 10.73 2.88 22.40
C ASN A 551 11.77 3.29 21.33
N ILE A 552 11.53 2.87 20.09
CA ILE A 552 12.44 3.13 18.97
C ILE A 552 12.59 4.63 18.66
N PHE A 553 11.52 5.42 18.85
CA PHE A 553 11.52 6.86 18.61
C PHE A 553 12.30 7.66 19.66
N LEU A 554 12.63 7.03 20.79
CA LEU A 554 13.43 7.60 21.88
C LEU A 554 14.85 7.01 21.94
N ALA A 555 15.19 6.12 21.02
CA ALA A 555 16.55 5.57 20.91
C ALA A 555 17.58 6.70 20.73
N LYS A 556 18.78 6.50 21.27
CA LYS A 556 19.91 7.40 21.14
C LYS A 556 20.89 6.85 20.10
N ASP A 557 21.73 7.70 19.53
CA ASP A 557 22.75 7.26 18.57
C ASP A 557 23.70 6.21 19.16
N SER A 558 23.94 6.23 20.47
CA SER A 558 24.74 5.23 21.20
C SER A 558 24.07 3.86 21.34
N ASP A 559 22.79 3.73 21.02
CA ASP A 559 22.09 2.44 21.07
C ASP A 559 22.32 1.60 19.81
N PHE A 560 22.77 2.23 18.74
CA PHE A 560 23.01 1.56 17.45
C PHE A 560 24.32 0.79 17.47
N GLN A 561 24.27 -0.49 17.08
CA GLN A 561 25.42 -1.38 17.05
C GLN A 561 25.39 -2.30 15.84
N ARG A 562 26.57 -2.75 15.41
CA ARG A 562 26.69 -3.84 14.44
C ARG A 562 26.19 -5.15 15.02
N ALA A 563 25.58 -5.99 14.18
CA ALA A 563 25.25 -7.35 14.57
C ALA A 563 25.48 -8.32 13.41
N THR A 564 25.89 -9.55 13.75
CA THR A 564 25.98 -10.63 12.77
C THR A 564 24.63 -11.33 12.67
N GLN A 565 24.14 -11.39 11.46
CA GLN A 565 22.88 -12.04 11.10
C GLN A 565 23.17 -13.41 10.49
N ARG A 566 22.37 -14.42 10.83
CA ARG A 566 22.51 -15.79 10.31
C ARG A 566 21.18 -16.30 9.80
N VAL A 567 21.16 -16.81 8.58
CA VAL A 567 20.00 -17.43 7.94
C VAL A 567 20.27 -18.92 7.77
N PHE A 568 19.46 -19.76 8.42
CA PHE A 568 19.63 -21.21 8.50
C PHE A 568 18.98 -21.90 7.29
N ARG A 569 19.62 -22.95 6.79
CA ARG A 569 19.23 -23.63 5.55
C ARG A 569 19.30 -25.16 5.61
N SER A 570 19.36 -25.77 6.76
CA SER A 570 19.51 -27.23 6.89
C SER A 570 18.61 -27.87 7.93
N GLY A 571 18.27 -29.13 7.73
CA GLY A 571 17.49 -29.93 8.63
C GLY A 571 16.11 -29.33 8.94
N ARG A 572 15.72 -29.37 10.21
CA ARG A 572 14.44 -28.78 10.68
C ARG A 572 14.41 -27.24 10.67
N ARG A 573 15.55 -26.61 10.38
CA ARG A 573 15.72 -25.15 10.33
C ARG A 573 16.01 -24.67 8.90
N ALA A 574 15.53 -25.39 7.90
CA ALA A 574 15.66 -24.99 6.51
C ALA A 574 14.68 -23.84 6.22
N SER A 575 15.20 -22.65 5.93
CA SER A 575 14.39 -21.50 5.49
C SER A 575 13.83 -21.74 4.10
N TYR A 576 12.61 -21.27 3.85
CA TYR A 576 11.92 -21.42 2.57
C TYR A 576 10.89 -20.30 2.34
N ILE A 577 10.52 -20.11 1.09
CA ILE A 577 9.36 -19.31 0.70
C ILE A 577 8.21 -20.26 0.37
N ALA A 578 7.07 -20.09 1.03
CA ALA A 578 5.84 -20.80 0.70
C ALA A 578 5.13 -20.04 -0.43
N LEU A 579 4.99 -20.67 -1.58
CA LEU A 579 4.37 -20.13 -2.78
C LEU A 579 3.05 -20.83 -3.08
N PRO A 580 1.95 -20.08 -3.31
CA PRO A 580 0.69 -20.62 -3.82
C PRO A 580 0.80 -20.82 -5.34
N VAL A 581 1.25 -21.98 -5.78
CA VAL A 581 1.47 -22.27 -7.19
C VAL A 581 0.18 -22.81 -7.83
N VAL A 582 -0.20 -22.26 -8.97
CA VAL A 582 -1.32 -22.79 -9.77
C VAL A 582 -0.90 -24.14 -10.36
N ALA A 583 -1.70 -25.17 -10.10
CA ALA A 583 -1.45 -26.49 -10.68
C ALA A 583 -1.63 -26.45 -12.20
N THR A 584 -0.64 -26.92 -12.94
CA THR A 584 -0.79 -27.19 -14.37
C THR A 584 -1.82 -28.30 -14.55
N ALA A 585 -2.80 -28.10 -15.41
CA ALA A 585 -3.68 -29.20 -15.83
C ALA A 585 -2.79 -30.32 -16.42
N GLN A 586 -2.86 -31.52 -15.83
CA GLN A 586 -2.20 -32.72 -16.36
C GLN A 586 -2.85 -33.15 -17.65
#